data_f08f6424dc8d907d8aefea63e60597fe
#
_entry.id   f08f6424dc8d907d8aefea63e60597fe
#
_cell.length_a   1.000
_cell.length_b   1.000
_cell.length_c   1.000
_cell.angle_alpha   90.00
_cell.angle_beta   90.00
_cell.angle_gamma   90.00
#
_symmetry.space_group_name_H-M   'P 1'
#
loop_
_entity.id
_entity.type
_entity.pdbx_description
1 polymer ?
#
loop_
_entity_poly.entity_id
_entity_poly.type
_entity_poly.pdbx_seq_one_letter_code
_entity_poly.pdbx_strand_id
1 'polypeptide(L)'
;FKSNVKSPVAGTVESRSDVTGQVVIREAPLPVEIDAYIQGSVDEIIKDEGVVIKSKGTFIQGIFGVGGESRGKIKVLASSRDSELTAEMITSDHEGMILVGGNFISLDAYKKALACNVAGIVVGGFNYYDLEEVLGYTLGVAITGSEDLVTSLVVTEGYGKIQMGQQTYDLLSESNGRLASINGATQIRAGVIRPEIIIPISDTSKKDKENKAEKTSGMTNGSTVRVIRSPNFGKIGTVKELPAELRKMESETMVRVAIINIDGKQFEIPRSNLEVVEIG
;
A
#
# COMPACT_ATOMS: atom_id res chain seq x y z
N PHE A 1 -34.88 49.96 -27.30
CA PHE A 1 -33.40 49.76 -27.28
C PHE A 1 -33.12 48.24 -27.32
N LYS A 2 -32.39 47.77 -28.32
CA LYS A 2 -31.85 46.40 -28.32
C LYS A 2 -30.40 46.50 -27.86
N SER A 3 -30.08 45.86 -26.75
CA SER A 3 -28.71 45.71 -26.27
C SER A 3 -28.25 44.28 -26.53
N ASN A 4 -27.09 44.11 -27.13
CA ASN A 4 -26.47 42.81 -27.36
C ASN A 4 -25.40 42.57 -26.27
N VAL A 5 -25.58 41.53 -25.51
CA VAL A 5 -24.59 41.06 -24.53
C VAL A 5 -23.98 39.75 -25.09
N LYS A 6 -22.65 39.73 -25.18
CA LYS A 6 -21.92 38.51 -25.56
C LYS A 6 -21.65 37.65 -24.36
N SER A 7 -21.80 36.35 -24.54
CA SER A 7 -21.37 35.39 -23.51
C SER A 7 -19.86 35.51 -23.26
N PRO A 8 -19.39 35.52 -22.02
CA PRO A 8 -17.96 35.50 -21.69
C PRO A 8 -17.31 34.13 -21.93
N VAL A 9 -18.14 33.06 -22.06
CA VAL A 9 -17.68 31.67 -22.27
C VAL A 9 -18.39 31.04 -23.44
N ALA A 10 -17.75 30.05 -24.06
CA ALA A 10 -18.36 29.23 -25.10
C ALA A 10 -19.21 28.11 -24.44
N GLY A 11 -20.46 27.94 -24.92
CA GLY A 11 -21.34 26.96 -24.36
C GLY A 11 -22.75 27.00 -24.94
N THR A 12 -23.67 26.19 -24.43
CA THR A 12 -25.08 26.18 -24.78
C THR A 12 -25.91 26.83 -23.69
N VAL A 13 -26.92 27.60 -24.05
CA VAL A 13 -27.86 28.19 -23.11
C VAL A 13 -28.66 27.04 -22.46
N GLU A 14 -28.52 26.85 -21.16
CA GLU A 14 -29.24 25.83 -20.38
C GLU A 14 -30.60 26.34 -19.91
N SER A 15 -30.60 27.56 -19.40
CA SER A 15 -31.85 28.20 -18.96
C SER A 15 -31.79 29.72 -19.07
N ARG A 16 -32.97 30.35 -19.11
CA ARG A 16 -33.16 31.80 -19.12
C ARG A 16 -34.30 32.17 -18.20
N SER A 17 -34.11 33.17 -17.38
CA SER A 17 -35.17 33.73 -16.53
C SER A 17 -35.64 35.05 -17.13
N ASP A 18 -36.91 35.12 -17.52
CA ASP A 18 -37.51 36.37 -18.03
C ASP A 18 -37.81 37.39 -16.90
N VAL A 19 -37.77 36.91 -15.62
CA VAL A 19 -38.03 37.80 -14.44
C VAL A 19 -36.75 38.48 -13.99
N THR A 20 -35.63 37.74 -13.91
CA THR A 20 -34.35 38.26 -13.41
C THR A 20 -33.40 38.69 -14.54
N GLY A 21 -33.68 38.28 -15.78
CA GLY A 21 -32.77 38.49 -16.93
C GLY A 21 -31.53 37.59 -16.86
N GLN A 22 -31.47 36.63 -15.95
CA GLN A 22 -30.34 35.71 -15.79
C GLN A 22 -30.34 34.65 -16.90
N VAL A 23 -29.17 34.40 -17.49
CA VAL A 23 -28.94 33.33 -18.45
C VAL A 23 -27.87 32.38 -17.90
N VAL A 24 -28.20 31.11 -17.80
CA VAL A 24 -27.26 30.05 -17.42
C VAL A 24 -26.70 29.41 -18.68
N ILE A 25 -25.38 29.38 -18.78
CA ILE A 25 -24.66 28.78 -19.89
C ILE A 25 -23.92 27.56 -19.38
N ARG A 26 -24.16 26.40 -20.01
CA ARG A 26 -23.44 25.18 -19.79
C ARG A 26 -22.25 25.14 -20.72
N GLU A 27 -21.06 25.09 -20.16
CA GLU A 27 -19.81 24.84 -20.89
C GLU A 27 -19.70 23.36 -21.32
N ALA A 28 -18.76 23.07 -22.22
CA ALA A 28 -18.44 21.70 -22.55
C ALA A 28 -17.97 20.92 -21.31
N PRO A 29 -18.39 19.65 -21.12
CA PRO A 29 -17.92 18.85 -20.02
C PRO A 29 -16.40 18.74 -20.03
N LEU A 30 -15.75 18.98 -18.88
CA LEU A 30 -14.35 18.70 -18.71
C LEU A 30 -14.19 17.20 -18.47
N PRO A 31 -13.38 16.48 -19.27
CA PRO A 31 -13.12 15.07 -19.00
C PRO A 31 -12.38 14.94 -17.67
N VAL A 32 -12.85 14.01 -16.83
CA VAL A 32 -12.15 13.58 -15.62
C VAL A 32 -11.49 12.26 -15.94
N GLU A 33 -10.16 12.22 -15.85
CA GLU A 33 -9.37 11.02 -16.06
C GLU A 33 -8.89 10.47 -14.72
N ILE A 34 -9.03 9.15 -14.52
CA ILE A 34 -8.56 8.45 -13.34
C ILE A 34 -7.65 7.31 -13.80
N ASP A 35 -6.46 7.25 -13.24
CA ASP A 35 -5.50 6.18 -13.49
C ASP A 35 -5.98 4.88 -12.82
N ALA A 36 -5.73 3.74 -13.49
CA ALA A 36 -6.12 2.43 -12.99
C ALA A 36 -5.31 1.95 -11.76
N TYR A 37 -4.29 2.70 -11.34
CA TYR A 37 -3.37 2.39 -10.25
C TYR A 37 -2.53 1.13 -10.48
N ILE A 38 -3.14 0.01 -10.85
CA ILE A 38 -2.46 -1.27 -11.13
C ILE A 38 -2.49 -1.64 -12.61
N GLN A 39 -1.45 -2.32 -13.07
CA GLN A 39 -1.44 -2.94 -14.39
C GLN A 39 -2.26 -4.23 -14.35
N GLY A 40 -3.25 -4.36 -15.22
CA GLY A 40 -4.15 -5.52 -15.26
C GLY A 40 -5.04 -5.55 -16.50
N SER A 41 -6.07 -6.38 -16.45
CA SER A 41 -7.11 -6.48 -17.47
C SER A 41 -8.46 -6.01 -16.89
N VAL A 42 -9.31 -5.45 -17.74
CA VAL A 42 -10.70 -5.15 -17.37
C VAL A 42 -11.44 -6.47 -17.20
N ASP A 43 -11.94 -6.72 -15.97
CA ASP A 43 -12.69 -7.92 -15.61
C ASP A 43 -14.19 -7.67 -15.74
N GLU A 44 -14.67 -6.50 -15.33
CA GLU A 44 -16.07 -6.10 -15.36
C GLU A 44 -16.24 -4.63 -15.74
N ILE A 45 -17.30 -4.31 -16.44
CA ILE A 45 -17.71 -2.93 -16.74
C ILE A 45 -18.99 -2.65 -15.96
N ILE A 46 -18.93 -1.68 -15.04
CA ILE A 46 -20.08 -1.21 -14.28
C ILE A 46 -20.65 -0.03 -15.03
N LYS A 47 -21.81 -0.24 -15.65
CA LYS A 47 -22.41 0.75 -16.57
C LYS A 47 -22.59 2.10 -15.86
N ASP A 48 -22.08 3.16 -16.48
CA ASP A 48 -22.16 4.56 -16.06
C ASP A 48 -21.40 4.88 -14.74
N GLU A 49 -20.66 3.90 -14.16
CA GLU A 49 -19.93 4.07 -12.89
C GLU A 49 -18.41 3.85 -13.06
N GLY A 50 -17.99 2.80 -13.79
CA GLY A 50 -16.58 2.51 -13.94
C GLY A 50 -16.26 1.11 -14.47
N VAL A 51 -15.05 0.65 -14.14
CA VAL A 51 -14.55 -0.68 -14.51
C VAL A 51 -13.84 -1.34 -13.34
N VAL A 52 -13.92 -2.67 -13.28
CA VAL A 52 -13.14 -3.48 -12.35
C VAL A 52 -11.88 -3.96 -13.06
N ILE A 53 -10.72 -3.63 -12.50
CA ILE A 53 -9.42 -4.09 -13.01
C ILE A 53 -8.96 -5.28 -12.20
N LYS A 54 -8.58 -6.35 -12.88
CA LYS A 54 -8.02 -7.57 -12.29
C LYS A 54 -6.56 -7.72 -12.66
N SER A 55 -5.74 -7.96 -11.66
CA SER A 55 -4.31 -8.19 -11.80
C SER A 55 -3.89 -9.44 -11.05
N LYS A 56 -2.89 -10.14 -11.57
CA LYS A 56 -2.14 -11.17 -10.83
C LYS A 56 -0.79 -10.58 -10.43
N GLY A 57 -0.41 -10.73 -9.19
CA GLY A 57 0.84 -10.15 -8.73
C GLY A 57 1.21 -10.53 -7.31
N THR A 58 2.40 -10.14 -6.90
CA THR A 58 2.83 -10.18 -5.51
C THR A 58 2.21 -8.99 -4.78
N PHE A 59 1.59 -9.26 -3.64
CA PHE A 59 0.95 -8.29 -2.79
C PHE A 59 1.68 -8.22 -1.46
N ILE A 60 2.20 -7.05 -1.10
CA ILE A 60 2.91 -6.79 0.16
C ILE A 60 2.17 -5.69 0.90
N GLN A 61 1.81 -5.94 2.15
CA GLN A 61 1.21 -4.94 3.03
C GLN A 61 2.22 -4.41 4.03
N GLY A 62 2.24 -3.09 4.22
CA GLY A 62 2.91 -2.43 5.31
C GLY A 62 2.04 -2.35 6.56
N ILE A 63 2.63 -1.89 7.66
CA ILE A 63 1.92 -1.63 8.92
C ILE A 63 1.48 -0.18 9.03
N PHE A 64 2.25 0.73 8.42
CA PHE A 64 2.03 2.15 8.41
C PHE A 64 2.62 2.78 7.13
N GLY A 65 2.06 3.89 6.68
CA GLY A 65 2.57 4.65 5.56
C GLY A 65 1.98 6.06 5.49
N VAL A 66 2.52 6.85 4.58
CA VAL A 66 2.05 8.19 4.22
C VAL A 66 2.18 8.40 2.71
N GLY A 67 1.46 9.37 2.18
CA GLY A 67 1.37 9.62 0.75
C GLY A 67 0.35 8.69 0.06
N GLY A 68 -0.07 9.08 -1.13
CA GLY A 68 -1.09 8.41 -1.92
C GLY A 68 -0.56 7.33 -2.85
N GLU A 69 -1.30 7.11 -3.91
CA GLU A 69 -0.98 6.15 -4.97
C GLU A 69 0.16 6.66 -5.87
N SER A 70 1.12 5.80 -6.15
CA SER A 70 2.20 6.06 -7.08
C SER A 70 2.64 4.78 -7.78
N ARG A 71 3.45 4.92 -8.83
CA ARG A 71 4.00 3.79 -9.61
C ARG A 71 5.44 4.03 -9.97
N GLY A 72 6.25 2.96 -9.95
CA GLY A 72 7.64 3.06 -10.33
C GLY A 72 8.32 1.70 -10.46
N LYS A 73 9.52 1.70 -11.01
CA LYS A 73 10.35 0.50 -10.99
C LYS A 73 10.98 0.35 -9.60
N ILE A 74 10.95 -0.86 -9.08
CA ILE A 74 11.62 -1.20 -7.83
C ILE A 74 13.13 -1.08 -7.99
N LYS A 75 13.78 -0.38 -7.08
CA LYS A 75 15.22 -0.29 -6.94
C LYS A 75 15.63 -0.64 -5.51
N VAL A 76 16.24 -1.80 -5.34
CA VAL A 76 16.77 -2.22 -4.04
C VAL A 76 18.12 -1.55 -3.85
N LEU A 77 18.22 -0.71 -2.83
CA LEU A 77 19.46 -0.01 -2.45
C LEU A 77 20.11 -0.64 -1.21
N ALA A 78 19.32 -1.24 -0.33
CA ALA A 78 19.84 -1.94 0.83
C ALA A 78 20.62 -3.19 0.43
N SER A 79 21.80 -3.39 1.02
CA SER A 79 22.59 -4.61 0.83
C SER A 79 22.06 -5.80 1.64
N SER A 80 21.23 -5.55 2.63
CA SER A 80 20.55 -6.54 3.46
C SER A 80 19.28 -5.95 4.08
N ARG A 81 18.42 -6.80 4.60
CA ARG A 81 17.21 -6.40 5.32
C ARG A 81 17.48 -5.60 6.61
N ASP A 82 18.73 -5.56 7.08
CA ASP A 82 19.19 -4.84 8.27
C ASP A 82 19.95 -3.55 7.93
N SER A 83 20.13 -3.27 6.64
CA SER A 83 20.85 -2.06 6.20
C SER A 83 19.97 -0.83 6.29
N GLU A 84 20.52 0.28 6.73
CA GLU A 84 19.87 1.60 6.70
C GLU A 84 19.92 2.20 5.30
N LEU A 85 18.84 2.84 4.87
CA LEU A 85 18.81 3.65 3.65
C LEU A 85 19.28 5.07 3.99
N THR A 86 20.44 5.44 3.47
CA THR A 86 21.06 6.75 3.75
C THR A 86 20.92 7.71 2.56
N ALA A 87 21.11 9.01 2.83
CA ALA A 87 20.98 10.05 1.81
C ALA A 87 22.00 9.90 0.66
N GLU A 88 23.19 9.36 0.95
CA GLU A 88 24.26 9.14 -0.05
C GLU A 88 23.88 8.09 -1.09
N MET A 89 22.98 7.16 -0.73
CA MET A 89 22.49 6.12 -1.64
C MET A 89 21.48 6.65 -2.65
N ILE A 90 20.89 7.83 -2.41
CA ILE A 90 19.82 8.39 -3.22
C ILE A 90 20.36 9.46 -4.15
N THR A 91 20.13 9.28 -5.44
CA THR A 91 20.57 10.18 -6.51
C THR A 91 19.40 10.58 -7.42
N SER A 92 19.61 11.56 -8.29
CA SER A 92 18.64 11.98 -9.31
C SER A 92 18.24 10.85 -10.28
N ASP A 93 19.09 9.85 -10.47
CA ASP A 93 18.79 8.70 -11.34
C ASP A 93 17.66 7.82 -10.80
N HIS A 94 17.26 8.04 -9.55
CA HIS A 94 16.15 7.34 -8.90
C HIS A 94 14.79 8.04 -9.06
N GLU A 95 14.71 9.10 -9.87
CA GLU A 95 13.45 9.77 -10.18
C GLU A 95 12.38 8.78 -10.67
N GLY A 96 11.19 8.85 -10.10
CA GLY A 96 10.07 7.98 -10.43
C GLY A 96 10.25 6.50 -10.05
N MET A 97 11.28 6.12 -9.29
CA MET A 97 11.48 4.76 -8.82
C MET A 97 10.91 4.54 -7.43
N ILE A 98 10.65 3.26 -7.10
CA ILE A 98 10.32 2.81 -5.74
C ILE A 98 11.59 2.26 -5.13
N LEU A 99 12.12 2.93 -4.12
CA LEU A 99 13.35 2.55 -3.44
C LEU A 99 13.07 1.59 -2.29
N VAL A 100 13.84 0.51 -2.21
CA VAL A 100 13.77 -0.46 -1.11
C VAL A 100 15.00 -0.34 -0.25
N GLY A 101 14.78 0.04 1.02
CA GLY A 101 15.75 -0.01 2.08
C GLY A 101 15.68 -1.30 2.88
N GLY A 102 16.40 -1.38 3.98
CA GLY A 102 16.36 -2.49 4.92
C GLY A 102 15.57 -2.14 6.18
N ASN A 103 16.28 -1.89 7.28
CA ASN A 103 15.67 -1.72 8.59
C ASN A 103 15.13 -0.31 8.88
N PHE A 104 15.65 0.73 8.18
CA PHE A 104 15.36 2.12 8.51
C PHE A 104 15.69 3.07 7.37
N ILE A 105 15.05 4.23 7.38
CA ILE A 105 15.45 5.41 6.60
C ILE A 105 15.57 6.61 7.52
N SER A 106 16.63 7.40 7.37
CA SER A 106 16.80 8.66 8.09
C SER A 106 15.94 9.77 7.49
N LEU A 107 15.66 10.81 8.28
CA LEU A 107 14.93 11.99 7.81
C LEU A 107 15.63 12.66 6.62
N ASP A 108 16.97 12.79 6.67
CA ASP A 108 17.75 13.40 5.59
C ASP A 108 17.65 12.57 4.30
N ALA A 109 17.66 11.24 4.42
CA ALA A 109 17.45 10.35 3.27
C ALA A 109 16.04 10.50 2.68
N TYR A 110 15.02 10.60 3.51
CA TYR A 110 13.65 10.81 3.06
C TYR A 110 13.49 12.19 2.38
N LYS A 111 14.01 13.26 2.97
CA LYS A 111 14.05 14.60 2.34
C LYS A 111 14.80 14.59 1.00
N LYS A 112 15.89 13.83 0.92
CA LYS A 112 16.63 13.65 -0.34
C LYS A 112 15.80 12.94 -1.39
N ALA A 113 15.04 11.91 -1.01
CA ALA A 113 14.13 11.19 -1.91
C ALA A 113 13.03 12.11 -2.45
N LEU A 114 12.42 12.94 -1.59
CA LEU A 114 11.47 13.98 -2.00
C LEU A 114 12.09 14.93 -3.04
N ALA A 115 13.30 15.42 -2.77
CA ALA A 115 14.01 16.34 -3.66
C ALA A 115 14.41 15.69 -5.00
N CYS A 116 14.55 14.37 -5.05
CA CYS A 116 14.83 13.60 -6.27
C CYS A 116 13.56 13.06 -6.97
N ASN A 117 12.35 13.45 -6.54
CA ASN A 117 11.07 12.98 -7.07
C ASN A 117 10.97 11.44 -7.13
N VAL A 118 11.42 10.78 -6.08
CA VAL A 118 11.28 9.33 -5.94
C VAL A 118 9.80 8.99 -5.78
N ALA A 119 9.29 7.99 -6.51
CA ALA A 119 7.87 7.63 -6.47
C ALA A 119 7.45 7.03 -5.13
N GLY A 120 8.33 6.25 -4.51
CA GLY A 120 8.03 5.64 -3.22
C GLY A 120 9.24 5.05 -2.52
N ILE A 121 9.07 4.79 -1.22
CA ILE A 121 10.09 4.18 -0.36
C ILE A 121 9.44 3.06 0.43
N VAL A 122 10.13 1.92 0.52
CA VAL A 122 9.74 0.75 1.31
C VAL A 122 10.88 0.43 2.27
N VAL A 123 10.59 0.46 3.57
CA VAL A 123 11.57 0.19 4.65
C VAL A 123 10.94 -0.59 5.80
N GLY A 124 11.75 -1.25 6.61
CA GLY A 124 11.29 -1.91 7.83
C GLY A 124 10.75 -0.95 8.86
N GLY A 125 11.43 0.17 9.08
CA GLY A 125 11.06 1.15 10.08
C GLY A 125 11.34 2.60 9.72
N PHE A 126 10.68 3.49 10.45
CA PHE A 126 10.84 4.94 10.36
C PHE A 126 10.67 5.59 11.74
N ASN A 127 11.22 6.78 11.95
CA ASN A 127 11.06 7.48 13.21
C ASN A 127 9.75 8.30 13.21
N TYR A 128 8.90 8.09 14.22
CA TYR A 128 7.63 8.81 14.34
C TYR A 128 7.80 10.34 14.39
N TYR A 129 8.80 10.84 15.12
CA TYR A 129 9.03 12.29 15.25
C TYR A 129 9.50 12.93 13.93
N ASP A 130 10.26 12.20 13.13
CA ASP A 130 10.70 12.66 11.82
C ASP A 130 9.53 12.77 10.84
N LEU A 131 8.48 11.96 11.06
CA LEU A 131 7.27 12.01 10.27
C LEU A 131 6.48 13.32 10.47
N GLU A 132 6.41 13.81 11.73
CA GLU A 132 5.79 15.11 12.02
C GLU A 132 6.49 16.25 11.29
N GLU A 133 7.83 16.19 11.19
CA GLU A 133 8.60 17.19 10.46
C GLU A 133 8.35 17.13 8.96
N VAL A 134 8.18 15.94 8.39
CA VAL A 134 7.85 15.75 6.96
C VAL A 134 6.46 16.27 6.63
N LEU A 135 5.48 15.98 7.48
CA LEU A 135 4.09 16.33 7.26
C LEU A 135 3.76 17.78 7.64
N GLY A 136 4.55 18.38 8.54
CA GLY A 136 4.31 19.72 9.09
C GLY A 136 3.16 19.78 10.12
N TYR A 137 2.64 18.61 10.53
CA TYR A 137 1.61 18.49 11.57
C TYR A 137 1.72 17.16 12.31
N THR A 138 1.20 17.13 13.55
CA THR A 138 1.17 15.91 14.38
C THR A 138 0.05 14.97 13.92
N LEU A 139 0.40 13.74 13.60
CA LEU A 139 -0.57 12.68 13.30
C LEU A 139 -1.30 12.27 14.58
N GLY A 140 -2.42 12.89 14.88
CA GLY A 140 -3.22 12.55 16.07
C GLY A 140 -4.04 11.27 15.94
N VAL A 141 -4.43 10.91 14.72
CA VAL A 141 -5.16 9.68 14.38
C VAL A 141 -4.62 9.24 13.04
N ALA A 142 -4.17 7.98 12.93
CA ALA A 142 -3.62 7.45 11.70
C ALA A 142 -4.70 7.35 10.60
N ILE A 143 -4.94 8.45 9.93
CA ILE A 143 -5.62 8.55 8.63
C ILE A 143 -4.65 9.32 7.75
N THR A 144 -4.03 8.62 6.80
CA THR A 144 -3.04 9.15 5.86
C THR A 144 -3.47 8.80 4.43
N GLY A 145 -2.75 9.33 3.44
CA GLY A 145 -3.00 9.02 2.02
C GLY A 145 -3.63 10.19 1.24
N SER A 146 -3.95 11.29 1.93
CA SER A 146 -4.40 12.54 1.31
C SER A 146 -3.35 13.66 1.38
N GLU A 147 -2.15 13.33 1.85
CA GLU A 147 -1.03 14.25 1.88
C GLU A 147 -0.57 14.55 0.44
N ASP A 148 -0.26 15.82 0.19
CA ASP A 148 0.35 16.26 -1.08
C ASP A 148 1.86 15.95 -1.07
N LEU A 149 2.19 14.66 -0.96
CA LEU A 149 3.55 14.14 -0.98
C LEU A 149 3.85 13.48 -2.32
N VAL A 150 4.92 13.92 -2.95
CA VAL A 150 5.42 13.31 -4.21
C VAL A 150 5.92 11.89 -3.98
N THR A 151 6.48 11.60 -2.80
CA THR A 151 7.08 10.31 -2.45
C THR A 151 6.24 9.59 -1.40
N SER A 152 5.63 8.48 -1.75
CA SER A 152 4.92 7.62 -0.80
C SER A 152 5.90 6.84 0.07
N LEU A 153 5.62 6.70 1.36
CA LEU A 153 6.40 5.89 2.30
C LEU A 153 5.56 4.70 2.77
N VAL A 154 6.13 3.52 2.68
CA VAL A 154 5.56 2.29 3.27
C VAL A 154 6.54 1.72 4.28
N VAL A 155 6.10 1.61 5.52
CA VAL A 155 6.82 1.01 6.64
C VAL A 155 6.25 -0.38 6.87
N THR A 156 7.09 -1.40 6.79
CA THR A 156 6.63 -2.81 6.83
C THR A 156 6.53 -3.37 8.23
N GLU A 157 7.35 -2.89 9.17
CA GLU A 157 7.45 -3.49 10.51
C GLU A 157 7.01 -2.54 11.65
N GLY A 158 7.31 -1.24 11.56
CA GLY A 158 6.87 -0.29 12.57
C GLY A 158 7.81 0.89 12.79
N TYR A 159 7.69 1.55 13.96
CA TYR A 159 8.52 2.70 14.29
C TYR A 159 9.87 2.29 14.88
N GLY A 160 10.93 2.99 14.48
CA GLY A 160 12.31 2.76 14.89
C GLY A 160 13.11 1.94 13.88
N LYS A 161 14.32 1.52 14.26
CA LYS A 161 15.18 0.64 13.43
C LYS A 161 14.76 -0.80 13.60
N ILE A 162 13.96 -1.32 12.69
CA ILE A 162 13.41 -2.68 12.72
C ILE A 162 13.74 -3.37 11.40
N GLN A 163 14.41 -4.50 11.47
CA GLN A 163 14.73 -5.31 10.30
C GLN A 163 13.46 -5.63 9.52
N MET A 164 13.48 -5.43 8.21
CA MET A 164 12.41 -5.89 7.33
C MET A 164 12.25 -7.42 7.44
N GLY A 165 11.04 -7.93 7.43
CA GLY A 165 10.77 -9.36 7.39
C GLY A 165 11.52 -10.03 6.26
N GLN A 166 12.13 -11.22 6.50
CA GLN A 166 12.97 -11.90 5.51
C GLN A 166 12.23 -12.11 4.20
N GLN A 167 11.01 -12.66 4.26
CA GLN A 167 10.22 -12.92 3.07
C GLN A 167 9.86 -11.64 2.30
N THR A 168 9.51 -10.57 3.00
CA THR A 168 9.22 -9.27 2.39
C THR A 168 10.43 -8.72 1.64
N TYR A 169 11.62 -8.80 2.27
CA TYR A 169 12.86 -8.34 1.66
C TYR A 169 13.25 -9.19 0.44
N ASP A 170 13.09 -10.52 0.52
CA ASP A 170 13.39 -11.43 -0.57
C ASP A 170 12.47 -11.19 -1.78
N LEU A 171 11.14 -11.05 -1.56
CA LEU A 171 10.18 -10.74 -2.60
C LEU A 171 10.47 -9.41 -3.31
N LEU A 172 10.83 -8.37 -2.54
CA LEU A 172 11.21 -7.08 -3.10
C LEU A 172 12.53 -7.14 -3.86
N SER A 173 13.50 -7.90 -3.34
CA SER A 173 14.82 -8.10 -3.96
C SER A 173 14.72 -8.86 -5.28
N GLU A 174 13.94 -9.93 -5.34
CA GLU A 174 13.64 -10.69 -6.55
C GLU A 174 12.87 -9.86 -7.59
N SER A 175 12.15 -8.84 -7.13
CA SER A 175 11.39 -7.93 -7.97
C SER A 175 12.18 -6.69 -8.40
N ASN A 176 13.46 -6.60 -8.11
CA ASN A 176 14.29 -5.45 -8.50
C ASN A 176 14.22 -5.18 -10.02
N GLY A 177 13.96 -3.94 -10.40
CA GLY A 177 13.78 -3.51 -11.80
C GLY A 177 12.38 -3.72 -12.37
N ARG A 178 11.48 -4.42 -11.66
CA ARG A 178 10.08 -4.59 -12.09
C ARG A 178 9.23 -3.37 -11.73
N LEU A 179 8.20 -3.14 -12.54
CA LEU A 179 7.21 -2.10 -12.26
C LEU A 179 6.33 -2.55 -11.08
N ALA A 180 6.05 -1.64 -10.17
CA ALA A 180 5.15 -1.84 -9.05
C ALA A 180 4.29 -0.61 -8.82
N SER A 181 3.14 -0.82 -8.18
CA SER A 181 2.31 0.23 -7.62
C SER A 181 2.52 0.26 -6.11
N ILE A 182 2.54 1.46 -5.54
CA ILE A 182 2.71 1.70 -4.11
C ILE A 182 1.65 2.68 -3.63
N ASN A 183 1.07 2.41 -2.47
CA ASN A 183 0.13 3.31 -1.79
C ASN A 183 0.49 3.37 -0.31
N GLY A 184 0.80 4.58 0.18
CA GLY A 184 1.14 4.82 1.58
C GLY A 184 -0.08 5.04 2.49
N ALA A 185 -1.29 5.07 1.94
CA ALA A 185 -2.50 5.35 2.71
C ALA A 185 -2.68 4.37 3.87
N THR A 186 -2.94 4.92 5.05
CA THR A 186 -3.21 4.15 6.28
C THR A 186 -4.45 4.69 6.96
N GLN A 187 -5.38 3.81 7.31
CA GLN A 187 -6.56 4.15 8.11
C GLN A 187 -6.84 3.04 9.11
N ILE A 188 -7.03 3.40 10.38
CA ILE A 188 -7.32 2.45 11.45
C ILE A 188 -8.68 2.67 12.12
N ARG A 189 -9.43 3.70 11.70
CA ARG A 189 -10.79 3.98 12.16
C ARG A 189 -11.80 3.84 11.01
N ALA A 190 -13.01 3.37 11.33
CA ALA A 190 -14.10 3.19 10.37
C ALA A 190 -13.76 2.26 9.18
N GLY A 191 -12.92 1.28 9.41
CA GLY A 191 -12.33 0.37 8.44
C GLY A 191 -10.81 0.38 8.55
N VAL A 192 -10.17 -0.68 8.09
CA VAL A 192 -8.71 -0.79 8.09
C VAL A 192 -8.21 -0.70 6.66
N ILE A 193 -7.46 0.37 6.36
CA ILE A 193 -6.65 0.50 5.14
C ILE A 193 -5.20 0.40 5.58
N ARG A 194 -4.43 -0.47 4.94
CA ARG A 194 -3.00 -0.62 5.16
C ARG A 194 -2.24 -0.21 3.91
N PRO A 195 -1.07 0.39 4.07
CA PRO A 195 -0.23 0.71 2.93
C PRO A 195 0.18 -0.57 2.20
N GLU A 196 0.36 -0.48 0.90
CA GLU A 196 0.56 -1.65 0.06
C GLU A 196 1.54 -1.43 -1.08
N ILE A 197 2.14 -2.52 -1.51
CA ILE A 197 2.93 -2.61 -2.74
C ILE A 197 2.37 -3.75 -3.57
N ILE A 198 2.04 -3.47 -4.84
CA ILE A 198 1.53 -4.45 -5.79
C ILE A 198 2.51 -4.58 -6.95
N ILE A 199 3.04 -5.79 -7.17
CA ILE A 199 4.01 -6.09 -8.22
C ILE A 199 3.36 -7.04 -9.21
N PRO A 200 2.87 -6.56 -10.37
CA PRO A 200 2.18 -7.39 -11.34
C PRO A 200 3.10 -8.48 -11.89
N ILE A 201 2.56 -9.69 -12.08
CA ILE A 201 3.27 -10.77 -12.79
C ILE A 201 2.92 -10.62 -14.28
N SER A 202 3.93 -10.35 -15.12
CA SER A 202 3.74 -10.36 -16.57
C SER A 202 3.57 -11.81 -17.06
N ASP A 203 2.57 -12.05 -17.90
CA ASP A 203 2.24 -13.39 -18.46
C ASP A 203 3.35 -14.04 -19.32
N THR A 204 4.56 -13.50 -19.35
CA THR A 204 5.69 -14.02 -20.15
C THR A 204 6.45 -15.19 -19.51
N SER A 205 6.17 -15.55 -18.27
CA SER A 205 6.71 -16.75 -17.64
C SER A 205 5.69 -17.90 -17.68
N LYS A 206 5.55 -18.52 -18.85
CA LYS A 206 4.96 -19.86 -18.96
C LYS A 206 5.87 -20.86 -18.25
N LYS A 207 5.67 -21.08 -16.99
CA LYS A 207 5.99 -22.28 -16.19
C LYS A 207 5.82 -21.98 -14.71
N ASP A 208 4.59 -21.88 -14.23
CA ASP A 208 4.31 -22.22 -12.85
C ASP A 208 2.92 -22.82 -12.76
N LYS A 209 2.89 -23.95 -12.10
CA LYS A 209 1.77 -24.89 -11.96
C LYS A 209 0.52 -24.17 -11.43
N GLU A 210 -0.58 -24.39 -12.12
CA GLU A 210 -1.93 -24.13 -11.63
C GLU A 210 -2.13 -24.75 -10.23
N ASN A 211 -2.01 -23.95 -9.19
CA ASN A 211 -2.65 -24.24 -7.92
C ASN A 211 -3.92 -23.39 -7.86
N LYS A 212 -5.03 -23.99 -8.27
CA LYS A 212 -6.36 -23.50 -7.92
C LYS A 212 -6.53 -23.58 -6.41
N ALA A 213 -6.29 -22.46 -5.73
CA ALA A 213 -6.86 -22.22 -4.42
C ALA A 213 -7.97 -21.19 -4.60
N GLU A 214 -9.21 -21.62 -4.45
CA GLU A 214 -10.37 -20.74 -4.33
C GLU A 214 -10.12 -19.73 -3.19
N LYS A 215 -10.19 -18.45 -3.52
CA LYS A 215 -10.05 -17.36 -2.55
C LYS A 215 -11.23 -17.36 -1.60
N THR A 216 -11.11 -18.05 -0.49
CA THR A 216 -11.88 -17.71 0.71
C THR A 216 -11.11 -16.61 1.42
N SER A 217 -11.69 -15.42 1.51
CA SER A 217 -11.14 -14.30 2.28
C SER A 217 -11.16 -14.68 3.77
N GLY A 218 -10.04 -15.22 4.27
CA GLY A 218 -9.90 -15.63 5.67
C GLY A 218 -8.75 -16.61 5.85
N MET A 219 -8.23 -16.66 7.08
CA MET A 219 -7.21 -17.63 7.48
C MET A 219 -7.81 -19.03 7.47
N THR A 220 -7.20 -19.96 6.72
CA THR A 220 -7.60 -21.37 6.59
C THR A 220 -6.44 -22.29 6.98
N ASN A 221 -6.74 -23.56 7.19
CA ASN A 221 -5.68 -24.57 7.36
C ASN A 221 -4.82 -24.63 6.09
N GLY A 222 -3.50 -24.60 6.26
CA GLY A 222 -2.54 -24.50 5.17
C GLY A 222 -2.16 -23.08 4.78
N SER A 223 -2.87 -22.05 5.26
CA SER A 223 -2.48 -20.65 5.02
C SER A 223 -1.08 -20.37 5.56
N THR A 224 -0.26 -19.66 4.81
CA THR A 224 0.98 -19.11 5.31
C THR A 224 0.69 -17.84 6.10
N VAL A 225 1.25 -17.73 7.29
CA VAL A 225 1.00 -16.60 8.19
C VAL A 225 2.31 -16.06 8.75
N ARG A 226 2.34 -14.74 8.94
CA ARG A 226 3.40 -14.03 9.66
C ARG A 226 2.91 -13.70 11.07
N VAL A 227 3.77 -13.91 12.07
CA VAL A 227 3.49 -13.50 13.44
C VAL A 227 3.80 -12.02 13.62
N ILE A 228 2.81 -11.22 14.02
CA ILE A 228 2.94 -9.76 14.14
C ILE A 228 3.12 -9.28 15.59
N ARG A 229 3.35 -10.21 16.56
CA ARG A 229 3.61 -9.88 17.95
C ARG A 229 4.66 -10.79 18.59
N SER A 230 5.36 -10.20 19.61
CA SER A 230 6.30 -10.95 20.46
C SER A 230 5.59 -12.16 21.16
N PRO A 231 6.30 -13.28 21.44
CA PRO A 231 7.74 -13.48 21.30
C PRO A 231 8.19 -13.95 19.90
N ASN A 232 7.27 -14.32 19.01
CA ASN A 232 7.60 -14.87 17.69
C ASN A 232 7.47 -13.85 16.56
N PHE A 233 7.57 -12.55 16.86
CA PHE A 233 7.43 -11.47 15.88
C PHE A 233 8.29 -11.69 14.62
N GLY A 234 7.69 -11.46 13.45
CA GLY A 234 8.34 -11.57 12.14
C GLY A 234 8.52 -12.99 11.62
N LYS A 235 8.31 -14.02 12.45
CA LYS A 235 8.41 -15.41 11.99
C LYS A 235 7.24 -15.79 11.11
N ILE A 236 7.53 -16.62 10.11
CA ILE A 236 6.56 -17.15 9.17
C ILE A 236 6.30 -18.61 9.52
N GLY A 237 5.05 -19.00 9.43
CA GLY A 237 4.62 -20.37 9.66
C GLY A 237 3.42 -20.75 8.81
N THR A 238 3.06 -22.01 8.87
CA THR A 238 1.87 -22.55 8.20
C THR A 238 0.82 -22.90 9.23
N VAL A 239 -0.41 -22.45 9.00
CA VAL A 239 -1.56 -22.79 9.85
C VAL A 239 -1.84 -24.30 9.74
N LYS A 240 -1.77 -24.99 10.85
CA LYS A 240 -2.12 -26.42 10.95
C LYS A 240 -3.57 -26.62 11.32
N GLU A 241 -4.04 -25.83 12.27
CA GLU A 241 -5.39 -25.97 12.81
C GLU A 241 -5.94 -24.63 13.27
N LEU A 242 -7.25 -24.44 13.16
CA LEU A 242 -7.97 -23.26 13.60
C LEU A 242 -9.08 -23.69 14.59
N PRO A 243 -8.74 -23.94 15.87
CA PRO A 243 -9.72 -24.34 16.87
C PRO A 243 -10.88 -23.36 16.94
N ALA A 244 -12.11 -23.87 16.97
CA ALA A 244 -13.32 -23.03 17.06
C ALA A 244 -13.51 -22.48 18.48
N GLU A 245 -12.99 -23.18 19.47
CA GLU A 245 -13.11 -22.85 20.89
C GLU A 245 -12.20 -21.68 21.26
N LEU A 246 -12.69 -20.84 22.18
CA LEU A 246 -11.88 -19.79 22.80
C LEU A 246 -10.89 -20.44 23.78
N ARG A 247 -9.63 -19.99 23.76
CA ARG A 247 -8.62 -20.42 24.73
C ARG A 247 -8.20 -19.28 25.63
N LYS A 248 -7.98 -19.64 26.92
CA LYS A 248 -7.50 -18.69 27.91
C LYS A 248 -5.99 -18.49 27.73
N MET A 249 -5.56 -17.26 27.49
CA MET A 249 -4.15 -16.88 27.39
C MET A 249 -3.56 -16.56 28.78
N GLU A 250 -2.25 -16.43 28.87
CA GLU A 250 -1.56 -16.00 30.10
C GLU A 250 -2.07 -14.62 30.60
N SER A 251 -2.57 -13.78 29.70
CA SER A 251 -3.22 -12.50 30.02
C SER A 251 -4.65 -12.64 30.57
N GLU A 252 -5.09 -13.85 30.88
CA GLU A 252 -6.46 -14.21 31.31
C GLU A 252 -7.57 -13.93 30.28
N THR A 253 -7.24 -13.41 29.11
CA THR A 253 -8.18 -13.11 28.04
C THR A 253 -8.55 -14.37 27.27
N MET A 254 -9.85 -14.53 26.97
CA MET A 254 -10.36 -15.59 26.11
C MET A 254 -10.30 -15.18 24.65
N VAL A 255 -9.48 -15.85 23.85
CA VAL A 255 -9.26 -15.51 22.43
C VAL A 255 -9.34 -16.71 21.50
N ARG A 256 -9.64 -16.48 20.24
CA ARG A 256 -9.48 -17.50 19.20
C ARG A 256 -8.01 -17.62 18.82
N VAL A 257 -7.51 -18.84 18.80
CA VAL A 257 -6.13 -19.17 18.47
C VAL A 257 -6.02 -19.87 17.12
N ALA A 258 -4.83 -19.89 16.57
CA ALA A 258 -4.40 -20.77 15.50
C ALA A 258 -3.19 -21.58 15.97
N ILE A 259 -3.14 -22.85 15.60
CA ILE A 259 -1.95 -23.70 15.75
C ILE A 259 -1.14 -23.58 14.49
N ILE A 260 0.05 -23.00 14.59
CA ILE A 260 0.94 -22.76 13.46
C ILE A 260 2.24 -23.55 13.62
N ASN A 261 2.75 -24.04 12.51
CA ASN A 261 4.07 -24.67 12.43
C ASN A 261 5.10 -23.62 11.96
N ILE A 262 6.09 -23.36 12.81
CA ILE A 262 7.24 -22.50 12.50
C ILE A 262 8.49 -23.36 12.71
N ASP A 263 9.30 -23.55 11.68
CA ASP A 263 10.55 -24.29 11.71
C ASP A 263 10.40 -25.72 12.32
N GLY A 264 9.29 -26.39 11.99
CA GLY A 264 8.99 -27.74 12.48
C GLY A 264 8.42 -27.82 13.88
N LYS A 265 8.28 -26.70 14.60
CA LYS A 265 7.67 -26.62 15.94
C LYS A 265 6.28 -26.01 15.85
N GLN A 266 5.37 -26.52 16.68
CA GLN A 266 4.01 -25.99 16.75
C GLN A 266 3.90 -24.94 17.86
N PHE A 267 3.20 -23.83 17.50
CA PHE A 267 2.92 -22.72 18.39
C PHE A 267 1.42 -22.44 18.38
N GLU A 268 0.86 -22.19 19.54
CA GLU A 268 -0.50 -21.69 19.70
C GLU A 268 -0.46 -20.16 19.82
N ILE A 269 -1.00 -19.47 18.82
CA ILE A 269 -0.91 -18.01 18.72
C ILE A 269 -2.32 -17.43 18.50
N PRO A 270 -2.68 -16.34 19.21
CA PRO A 270 -3.94 -15.63 18.94
C PRO A 270 -4.05 -15.25 17.47
N ARG A 271 -5.23 -15.45 16.86
CA ARG A 271 -5.45 -15.12 15.44
C ARG A 271 -5.25 -13.64 15.15
N SER A 272 -5.51 -12.77 16.13
CA SER A 272 -5.24 -11.32 16.05
C SER A 272 -3.74 -10.97 15.95
N ASN A 273 -2.86 -11.93 16.28
CA ASN A 273 -1.41 -11.76 16.21
C ASN A 273 -0.79 -12.40 14.96
N LEU A 274 -1.63 -12.79 14.02
CA LEU A 274 -1.25 -13.43 12.77
C LEU A 274 -1.77 -12.62 11.59
N GLU A 275 -0.93 -12.50 10.58
CA GLU A 275 -1.25 -11.91 9.29
C GLU A 275 -1.10 -12.99 8.22
N VAL A 276 -2.12 -13.16 7.37
CA VAL A 276 -2.04 -14.10 6.26
C VAL A 276 -1.12 -13.52 5.20
N VAL A 277 -0.11 -14.29 4.81
CA VAL A 277 0.80 -13.94 3.72
C VAL A 277 0.42 -14.78 2.52
N GLU A 278 -0.17 -14.16 1.50
CA GLU A 278 -0.42 -14.83 0.23
C GLU A 278 0.91 -14.92 -0.53
N ILE A 279 1.44 -16.13 -0.67
CA ILE A 279 2.54 -16.41 -1.59
C ILE A 279 1.89 -16.67 -2.93
N GLY A 280 2.01 -15.70 -3.85
CA GLY A 280 1.51 -15.79 -5.21
C GLY A 280 2.33 -16.73 -6.09
#